data_458b7478f8f3e9cc6d4a1ef4738b0b6a
#
_entry.id   458b7478f8f3e9cc6d4a1ef4738b0b6a
#
_cell.length_a   1.000
_cell.length_b   1.000
_cell.length_c   1.000
_cell.angle_alpha   90.00
_cell.angle_beta   90.00
_cell.angle_gamma   90.00
#
_symmetry.space_group_name_H-M   'P 1'
#
loop_
_entity.id
_entity.type
_entity.pdbx_description
1 polymer ?
#
loop_
_entity_poly.entity_id
_entity_poly.type
_entity_poly.pdbx_seq_one_letter_code
_entity_poly.pdbx_strand_id
1 'polypeptide(L)'
;MFNPQNKNKCLKDICNCTPVIIGPTGPQGISDTIKIRNTTTTEAGEDAQVIDNQIENNHTLDFIIPRGPTGPAGPSLLKSSYIVTYNDNTKEDGISVASGERIPLGRIELDATNLVELNKEDKTISFSTIGYYKIFFTISAYPKVNTPDFDPTKDIVSVGFRLTNTDDVYVGVGQWVFNGEAVELVAQGIISVPNPNDKYELVNLSKETIYLNTPDIKNIASISYFSNPLVTMVIEYLGRQGL
;
A
#
# COMPACT_ATOMS: atom_id res chain seq x y z
N MET A 1 50.05 58.96 -24.31
CA MET A 1 50.03 59.93 -25.38
C MET A 1 50.65 59.31 -26.63
N PHE A 2 49.83 58.78 -27.50
CA PHE A 2 50.27 58.28 -28.80
C PHE A 2 50.02 59.35 -29.85
N ASN A 3 51.05 59.71 -30.55
CA ASN A 3 51.04 60.71 -31.58
C ASN A 3 50.67 60.12 -32.92
N PRO A 4 49.56 60.48 -33.56
CA PRO A 4 49.11 59.91 -34.81
C PRO A 4 49.60 60.77 -36.02
N GLN A 5 50.90 60.93 -36.18
CA GLN A 5 51.48 61.61 -37.32
C GLN A 5 52.68 60.85 -37.88
N ASN A 6 52.43 59.71 -38.46
CA ASN A 6 53.43 59.14 -39.37
C ASN A 6 52.73 58.88 -40.71
N LYS A 7 52.63 60.00 -41.50
CA LYS A 7 52.29 59.91 -42.88
C LYS A 7 53.48 59.30 -43.61
N ASN A 8 53.34 58.06 -44.02
CA ASN A 8 54.30 57.43 -44.91
C ASN A 8 54.37 58.23 -46.21
N LYS A 9 55.42 59.05 -46.34
CA LYS A 9 55.84 59.64 -47.59
C LYS A 9 56.30 58.47 -48.51
N CYS A 10 55.47 58.05 -49.41
CA CYS A 10 55.96 57.26 -50.54
C CYS A 10 56.82 58.25 -51.40
N LEU A 11 58.12 57.91 -51.45
CA LEU A 11 59.04 58.49 -52.43
C LEU A 11 58.61 57.95 -53.80
N LYS A 12 58.17 58.88 -54.68
CA LYS A 12 57.57 58.62 -55.98
C LYS A 12 58.45 57.90 -57.01
N ASP A 13 59.66 57.59 -56.67
CA ASP A 13 60.64 57.12 -57.70
C ASP A 13 61.14 55.73 -57.52
N ILE A 14 60.65 54.88 -56.50
CA ILE A 14 61.17 53.56 -56.29
C ILE A 14 60.14 52.48 -56.21
N CYS A 15 58.84 52.75 -56.14
CA CYS A 15 57.83 51.74 -56.05
C CYS A 15 56.81 51.86 -57.19
N ASN A 16 56.86 50.95 -58.12
CA ASN A 16 55.80 50.73 -59.10
C ASN A 16 54.58 50.12 -58.39
N CYS A 17 53.94 50.98 -57.54
CA CYS A 17 52.75 50.56 -56.80
C CYS A 17 51.57 50.61 -57.75
N THR A 18 51.26 49.42 -58.30
CA THR A 18 49.98 49.27 -58.96
C THR A 18 48.88 49.50 -57.90
N PRO A 19 47.93 50.40 -58.09
CA PRO A 19 46.84 50.55 -57.11
C PRO A 19 46.06 49.24 -57.00
N VAL A 20 46.06 48.67 -55.80
CA VAL A 20 45.18 47.57 -55.49
C VAL A 20 43.76 48.09 -55.48
N ILE A 21 43.03 47.83 -56.55
CA ILE A 21 41.59 48.09 -56.62
C ILE A 21 40.92 47.06 -55.78
N ILE A 22 40.54 47.44 -54.53
CA ILE A 22 39.67 46.61 -53.71
C ILE A 22 38.29 46.68 -54.33
N GLY A 23 37.80 45.59 -54.88
CA GLY A 23 36.45 45.49 -55.40
C GLY A 23 35.41 45.75 -54.29
N PRO A 24 34.21 46.16 -54.61
CA PRO A 24 33.13 46.37 -53.63
C PRO A 24 32.88 45.04 -52.90
N THR A 25 32.61 45.14 -51.59
CA THR A 25 32.17 44.03 -50.77
C THR A 25 30.92 43.42 -51.41
N GLY A 26 30.91 42.09 -51.61
CA GLY A 26 29.76 41.39 -52.16
C GLY A 26 28.48 41.70 -51.38
N PRO A 27 27.33 41.56 -51.97
CA PRO A 27 26.06 41.77 -51.30
C PRO A 27 25.94 40.86 -50.11
N GLN A 28 25.34 41.36 -49.01
CA GLN A 28 25.04 40.53 -47.83
C GLN A 28 24.13 39.38 -48.22
N GLY A 29 24.42 38.15 -47.74
CA GLY A 29 23.59 36.99 -47.96
C GLY A 29 22.18 37.19 -47.42
N ILE A 30 21.19 36.56 -48.02
CA ILE A 30 19.82 36.61 -47.57
C ILE A 30 19.75 35.81 -46.27
N SER A 31 19.16 36.39 -45.23
CA SER A 31 18.95 35.72 -43.92
C SER A 31 17.83 34.70 -44.04
N ASP A 32 18.02 33.51 -43.44
CA ASP A 32 16.98 32.51 -43.29
C ASP A 32 15.95 32.98 -42.22
N THR A 33 14.68 32.68 -42.46
CA THR A 33 13.58 32.94 -41.54
C THR A 33 13.08 31.61 -41.00
N ILE A 34 13.01 31.49 -39.67
CA ILE A 34 12.52 30.28 -38.99
C ILE A 34 11.17 30.61 -38.31
N LYS A 35 10.16 29.80 -38.57
CA LYS A 35 8.84 29.85 -37.94
C LYS A 35 8.45 28.51 -37.42
N ILE A 36 7.82 28.48 -36.24
CA ILE A 36 7.18 27.26 -35.70
C ILE A 36 5.73 27.26 -36.16
N ARG A 37 5.29 26.18 -36.82
CA ARG A 37 3.92 26.05 -37.32
C ARG A 37 3.08 25.24 -36.35
N ASN A 38 3.59 24.10 -35.92
CA ASN A 38 2.82 23.20 -35.06
C ASN A 38 3.71 22.48 -34.04
N THR A 39 3.09 22.08 -32.92
CA THR A 39 3.69 21.21 -31.93
C THR A 39 2.67 20.15 -31.55
N THR A 40 2.95 18.89 -31.82
CA THR A 40 2.09 17.74 -31.54
C THR A 40 2.70 16.90 -30.43
N THR A 41 1.90 16.50 -29.46
CA THR A 41 2.32 15.55 -28.43
C THR A 41 1.86 14.14 -28.80
N THR A 42 2.80 13.18 -28.81
CA THR A 42 2.53 11.76 -29.09
C THR A 42 2.63 10.91 -27.85
N GLU A 43 2.41 9.61 -27.98
CA GLU A 43 2.45 8.68 -26.86
C GLU A 43 3.88 8.47 -26.32
N ALA A 44 3.98 7.96 -25.10
CA ALA A 44 5.26 7.68 -24.47
C ALA A 44 6.00 6.55 -25.20
N GLY A 45 7.31 6.76 -25.44
CA GLY A 45 8.16 5.76 -26.09
C GLY A 45 8.31 5.94 -27.61
N GLU A 46 7.64 6.94 -28.20
CA GLU A 46 7.89 7.36 -29.57
C GLU A 46 9.10 8.30 -29.64
N ASP A 47 9.72 8.40 -30.83
CA ASP A 47 10.86 9.28 -31.02
C ASP A 47 10.41 10.73 -31.22
N ALA A 48 11.13 11.68 -30.61
CA ALA A 48 10.96 13.08 -30.88
C ALA A 48 11.42 13.42 -32.31
N GLN A 49 10.63 14.20 -33.04
CA GLN A 49 10.93 14.56 -34.42
C GLN A 49 10.75 16.06 -34.64
N VAL A 50 11.56 16.59 -35.54
CA VAL A 50 11.38 17.93 -36.09
C VAL A 50 11.27 17.81 -37.59
N ILE A 51 10.17 18.26 -38.15
CA ILE A 51 9.92 18.29 -39.58
C ILE A 51 10.12 19.71 -40.05
N ASP A 52 11.13 19.90 -40.95
CA ASP A 52 11.39 21.20 -41.57
C ASP A 52 10.72 21.25 -42.93
N ASN A 53 9.76 22.10 -43.10
CA ASN A 53 9.14 22.40 -44.40
C ASN A 53 9.79 23.68 -44.97
N GLN A 54 10.91 23.51 -45.63
CA GLN A 54 11.70 24.59 -46.21
C GLN A 54 11.16 25.00 -47.58
N ILE A 55 10.95 26.31 -47.76
CA ILE A 55 10.67 26.95 -49.04
C ILE A 55 11.65 28.10 -49.18
N GLU A 56 12.61 27.99 -50.10
CA GLU A 56 13.70 28.95 -50.24
C GLU A 56 14.43 29.18 -48.89
N ASN A 57 14.47 30.40 -48.41
CA ASN A 57 15.09 30.78 -47.13
C ASN A 57 14.10 30.82 -45.98
N ASN A 58 12.90 30.24 -46.13
CA ASN A 58 11.91 30.20 -45.10
C ASN A 58 11.75 28.76 -44.57
N HIS A 59 12.11 28.53 -43.32
CA HIS A 59 11.97 27.28 -42.63
C HIS A 59 10.68 27.32 -41.76
N THR A 60 9.85 26.30 -41.94
CA THR A 60 8.64 26.12 -41.13
C THR A 60 8.72 24.77 -40.39
N LEU A 61 8.93 24.85 -39.07
CA LEU A 61 9.19 23.70 -38.25
C LEU A 61 7.92 23.17 -37.60
N ASP A 62 7.69 21.88 -37.69
CA ASP A 62 6.73 21.13 -36.90
C ASP A 62 7.46 20.26 -35.89
N PHE A 63 7.06 20.33 -34.63
CA PHE A 63 7.62 19.54 -33.55
C PHE A 63 6.67 18.40 -33.17
N ILE A 64 7.22 17.21 -33.08
CA ILE A 64 6.55 16.04 -32.50
C ILE A 64 7.30 15.68 -31.23
N ILE A 65 6.64 15.82 -30.09
CA ILE A 65 7.24 15.65 -28.77
C ILE A 65 6.50 14.51 -28.04
N PRO A 66 7.14 13.37 -27.79
CA PRO A 66 6.50 12.31 -27.02
C PRO A 66 6.28 12.71 -25.58
N ARG A 67 5.21 12.18 -24.96
CA ARG A 67 5.01 12.27 -23.52
C ARG A 67 6.14 11.55 -22.80
N GLY A 68 6.48 12.06 -21.64
CA GLY A 68 7.31 11.28 -20.73
C GLY A 68 6.62 9.98 -20.29
N PRO A 69 7.38 8.96 -19.88
CA PRO A 69 6.81 7.74 -19.35
C PRO A 69 5.94 8.06 -18.14
N THR A 70 4.83 7.34 -17.99
CA THR A 70 4.02 7.41 -16.78
C THR A 70 4.92 7.09 -15.59
N GLY A 71 4.93 7.95 -14.59
CA GLY A 71 5.66 7.69 -13.35
C GLY A 71 5.21 6.37 -12.71
N PRO A 72 6.04 5.76 -11.87
CA PRO A 72 5.65 4.55 -11.15
C PRO A 72 4.36 4.82 -10.37
N ALA A 73 3.50 3.81 -10.31
CA ALA A 73 2.32 3.89 -9.47
C ALA A 73 2.75 4.29 -8.05
N GLY A 74 2.06 5.25 -7.47
CA GLY A 74 2.29 5.63 -6.07
C GLY A 74 2.19 4.42 -5.14
N PRO A 75 2.69 4.51 -3.91
CA PRO A 75 2.59 3.42 -2.95
C PRO A 75 1.12 3.02 -2.85
N SER A 76 0.85 1.72 -3.01
CA SER A 76 -0.48 1.15 -2.85
C SER A 76 -1.03 1.59 -1.50
N LEU A 77 -2.24 2.12 -1.48
CA LEU A 77 -2.98 2.36 -0.24
C LEU A 77 -2.90 1.10 0.64
N LEU A 78 -2.83 1.31 1.95
CA LEU A 78 -2.81 0.24 2.94
C LEU A 78 -3.84 -0.84 2.57
N LYS A 79 -3.35 -2.04 2.35
CA LYS A 79 -4.20 -3.18 2.07
C LYS A 79 -4.66 -3.72 3.42
N SER A 80 -5.95 -3.68 3.68
CA SER A 80 -6.53 -4.18 4.92
C SER A 80 -7.77 -5.03 4.67
N SER A 81 -7.96 -6.02 5.52
CA SER A 81 -9.15 -6.85 5.57
C SER A 81 -9.77 -6.78 6.96
N TYR A 82 -11.08 -6.76 7.01
CA TYR A 82 -11.86 -6.75 8.25
C TYR A 82 -12.77 -7.98 8.29
N ILE A 83 -12.56 -8.84 9.29
CA ILE A 83 -13.27 -10.09 9.50
C ILE A 83 -14.08 -9.97 10.78
N VAL A 84 -15.32 -10.41 10.74
CA VAL A 84 -16.25 -10.31 11.87
C VAL A 84 -17.01 -11.62 12.08
N THR A 85 -17.17 -11.99 13.33
CA THR A 85 -18.07 -13.07 13.75
C THR A 85 -19.17 -12.48 14.63
N TYR A 86 -20.40 -12.65 14.20
CA TYR A 86 -21.57 -12.22 14.97
C TYR A 86 -22.19 -13.43 15.70
N ASN A 87 -22.85 -13.15 16.80
CA ASN A 87 -23.75 -14.11 17.39
C ASN A 87 -24.97 -14.30 16.45
N ASP A 88 -25.32 -15.51 16.17
CA ASP A 88 -26.47 -15.83 15.29
C ASP A 88 -27.82 -15.73 16.06
N ASN A 89 -27.81 -15.32 17.32
CA ASN A 89 -28.96 -15.19 18.23
C ASN A 89 -29.79 -16.48 18.38
N THR A 90 -29.35 -17.60 17.81
CA THR A 90 -30.06 -18.87 17.90
C THR A 90 -29.67 -19.68 19.13
N LYS A 91 -28.60 -19.28 19.81
CA LYS A 91 -28.06 -19.95 21.02
C LYS A 91 -28.00 -18.96 22.18
N GLU A 92 -28.79 -19.21 23.20
CA GLU A 92 -28.77 -18.38 24.42
C GLU A 92 -27.42 -18.36 25.11
N ASP A 93 -26.66 -19.47 25.01
CA ASP A 93 -25.36 -19.65 25.66
C ASP A 93 -24.16 -19.20 24.79
N GLY A 94 -24.40 -18.65 23.59
CA GLY A 94 -23.34 -18.25 22.68
C GLY A 94 -22.64 -19.43 21.98
N ILE A 95 -21.44 -19.18 21.46
CA ILE A 95 -20.62 -20.15 20.76
C ILE A 95 -19.61 -20.76 21.72
N SER A 96 -19.71 -22.08 22.01
CA SER A 96 -18.72 -22.76 22.84
C SER A 96 -17.50 -23.17 22.02
N VAL A 97 -16.31 -22.95 22.57
CA VAL A 97 -15.03 -23.32 21.98
C VAL A 97 -14.20 -24.07 23.03
N ALA A 98 -13.99 -25.37 22.85
CA ALA A 98 -13.22 -26.14 23.79
C ALA A 98 -11.72 -25.74 23.79
N SER A 99 -10.99 -26.17 24.81
CA SER A 99 -9.55 -25.96 24.88
C SER A 99 -8.84 -26.52 23.64
N GLY A 100 -7.99 -25.73 23.02
CA GLY A 100 -7.27 -26.10 21.80
C GLY A 100 -8.09 -26.05 20.51
N GLU A 101 -9.41 -25.80 20.59
CA GLU A 101 -10.25 -25.67 19.39
C GLU A 101 -10.13 -24.31 18.72
N ARG A 102 -10.43 -24.31 17.41
CA ARG A 102 -10.45 -23.11 16.56
C ARG A 102 -11.67 -22.25 16.86
N ILE A 103 -11.41 -20.97 17.03
CA ILE A 103 -12.45 -19.96 17.18
C ILE A 103 -13.04 -19.69 15.79
N PRO A 104 -14.37 -19.73 15.64
CA PRO A 104 -14.99 -19.48 14.34
C PRO A 104 -14.80 -18.04 13.88
N LEU A 105 -14.42 -17.90 12.62
CA LEU A 105 -14.34 -16.64 11.92
C LEU A 105 -15.54 -16.54 10.96
N GLY A 106 -16.36 -15.52 11.13
CA GLY A 106 -17.65 -15.41 10.47
C GLY A 106 -17.59 -15.05 9.01
N ARG A 107 -17.31 -13.80 8.70
CA ARG A 107 -17.26 -13.30 7.33
C ARG A 107 -16.26 -12.16 7.17
N ILE A 108 -15.80 -11.99 5.95
CA ILE A 108 -15.04 -10.80 5.56
C ILE A 108 -16.06 -9.70 5.23
N GLU A 109 -16.02 -8.61 5.99
CA GLU A 109 -16.87 -7.43 5.74
C GLU A 109 -16.21 -6.46 4.76
N LEU A 110 -14.90 -6.36 4.82
CA LEU A 110 -14.09 -5.53 3.93
C LEU A 110 -12.82 -6.27 3.57
N ASP A 111 -12.57 -6.43 2.29
CA ASP A 111 -11.29 -6.86 1.76
C ASP A 111 -10.98 -6.08 0.48
N ALA A 112 -10.29 -4.98 0.64
CA ALA A 112 -10.04 -4.05 -0.45
C ALA A 112 -9.22 -4.64 -1.61
N THR A 113 -8.55 -5.79 -1.40
CA THR A 113 -7.56 -6.30 -2.37
C THR A 113 -7.45 -7.81 -2.42
N ASN A 114 -8.46 -8.56 -1.96
CA ASN A 114 -8.36 -10.01 -1.80
C ASN A 114 -7.11 -10.40 -1.01
N LEU A 115 -6.89 -9.72 0.10
CA LEU A 115 -5.70 -9.87 0.92
C LEU A 115 -5.66 -11.20 1.63
N VAL A 116 -6.82 -11.68 2.02
CA VAL A 116 -6.99 -12.93 2.77
C VAL A 116 -8.09 -13.78 2.15
N GLU A 117 -7.94 -15.08 2.28
CA GLU A 117 -8.97 -16.07 2.00
C GLU A 117 -9.42 -16.69 3.33
N LEU A 118 -10.73 -16.68 3.58
CA LEU A 118 -11.34 -17.25 4.77
C LEU A 118 -12.02 -18.56 4.44
N ASN A 119 -11.53 -19.65 5.03
CA ASN A 119 -12.22 -20.95 5.03
C ASN A 119 -13.07 -21.07 6.30
N LYS A 120 -14.40 -20.96 6.14
CA LYS A 120 -15.35 -21.03 7.27
C LYS A 120 -15.51 -22.44 7.84
N GLU A 121 -15.39 -23.46 7.01
CA GLU A 121 -15.52 -24.86 7.42
C GLU A 121 -14.34 -25.25 8.31
N ASP A 122 -13.15 -24.96 7.84
CA ASP A 122 -11.90 -25.23 8.57
C ASP A 122 -11.62 -24.18 9.65
N LYS A 123 -12.33 -23.04 9.66
CA LYS A 123 -12.07 -21.89 10.55
C LYS A 123 -10.64 -21.37 10.43
N THR A 124 -10.13 -21.28 9.20
CA THR A 124 -8.76 -20.86 8.91
C THR A 124 -8.71 -19.67 7.96
N ILE A 125 -7.57 -18.98 7.99
CA ILE A 125 -7.26 -17.87 7.09
C ILE A 125 -5.98 -18.24 6.34
N SER A 126 -5.91 -17.93 5.04
CA SER A 126 -4.68 -17.86 4.25
C SER A 126 -4.47 -16.47 3.70
N PHE A 127 -3.23 -16.17 3.33
CA PHE A 127 -2.84 -14.85 2.84
C PHE A 127 -2.51 -14.93 1.35
N SER A 128 -2.97 -13.98 0.57
CA SER A 128 -2.74 -13.98 -0.88
C SER A 128 -1.31 -13.62 -1.29
N THR A 129 -0.52 -13.06 -0.40
CA THR A 129 0.81 -12.52 -0.71
C THR A 129 1.79 -12.78 0.42
N ILE A 130 3.04 -13.14 0.10
CA ILE A 130 4.12 -13.22 1.09
C ILE A 130 4.48 -11.84 1.63
N GLY A 131 4.84 -11.75 2.91
CA GLY A 131 5.26 -10.49 3.52
C GLY A 131 4.95 -10.39 5.01
N TYR A 132 4.98 -9.17 5.51
CA TYR A 132 4.65 -8.85 6.90
C TYR A 132 3.22 -8.35 6.98
N TYR A 133 2.52 -8.83 8.02
CA TYR A 133 1.13 -8.48 8.29
C TYR A 133 0.99 -8.06 9.74
N LYS A 134 0.30 -6.97 9.96
CA LYS A 134 -0.18 -6.62 11.29
C LYS A 134 -1.53 -7.29 11.49
N ILE A 135 -1.62 -8.04 12.57
CA ILE A 135 -2.84 -8.69 13.02
C ILE A 135 -3.31 -7.97 14.28
N PHE A 136 -4.56 -7.57 14.26
CA PHE A 136 -5.27 -7.05 15.42
C PHE A 136 -6.57 -7.83 15.57
N PHE A 137 -6.89 -8.30 16.75
CA PHE A 137 -8.18 -8.91 17.01
C PHE A 137 -8.75 -8.53 18.37
N THR A 138 -10.08 -8.55 18.45
CA THR A 138 -10.82 -8.45 19.70
C THR A 138 -11.76 -9.64 19.82
N ILE A 139 -11.92 -10.16 21.02
CA ILE A 139 -12.80 -11.30 21.31
C ILE A 139 -13.51 -11.03 22.62
N SER A 140 -14.84 -11.15 22.60
CA SER A 140 -15.64 -11.16 23.80
C SER A 140 -15.90 -12.61 24.22
N ALA A 141 -15.38 -12.99 25.38
CA ALA A 141 -15.45 -14.36 25.85
C ALA A 141 -15.60 -14.45 27.36
N TYR A 142 -16.13 -15.56 27.85
CA TYR A 142 -16.16 -15.91 29.27
C TYR A 142 -15.89 -17.40 29.46
N PRO A 143 -15.32 -17.82 30.60
CA PRO A 143 -15.14 -19.25 30.89
C PRO A 143 -16.47 -19.86 31.34
N LYS A 144 -16.57 -21.18 31.22
CA LYS A 144 -17.70 -21.89 31.78
C LYS A 144 -17.66 -21.83 33.31
N VAL A 145 -18.55 -21.01 33.90
CA VAL A 145 -18.65 -20.92 35.34
C VAL A 145 -19.59 -21.99 35.86
N ASN A 146 -19.05 -23.10 36.30
CA ASN A 146 -19.79 -24.07 37.14
C ASN A 146 -18.90 -24.62 38.26
N THR A 147 -17.85 -23.94 38.64
CA THR A 147 -17.04 -24.32 39.80
C THR A 147 -17.17 -23.26 40.86
N PRO A 148 -17.60 -23.63 42.09
CA PRO A 148 -17.75 -22.69 43.18
C PRO A 148 -16.44 -22.06 43.68
N ASP A 149 -15.31 -22.62 43.24
CA ASP A 149 -14.00 -22.21 43.68
C ASP A 149 -13.23 -21.58 42.49
N PHE A 150 -13.04 -20.26 42.56
CA PHE A 150 -12.15 -19.56 41.67
C PHE A 150 -10.73 -20.13 41.77
N ASP A 151 -10.24 -20.73 40.69
CA ASP A 151 -8.87 -21.19 40.58
C ASP A 151 -8.09 -20.26 39.59
N PRO A 152 -7.23 -19.39 40.12
CA PRO A 152 -6.49 -18.46 39.26
C PRO A 152 -5.62 -19.16 38.22
N THR A 153 -5.39 -20.45 38.34
CA THR A 153 -4.63 -21.22 37.32
C THR A 153 -5.50 -21.77 36.20
N LYS A 154 -6.83 -21.75 36.36
CA LYS A 154 -7.82 -22.30 35.41
C LYS A 154 -8.73 -21.22 34.83
N ASP A 155 -9.01 -20.19 35.62
CA ASP A 155 -9.95 -19.12 35.25
C ASP A 155 -9.25 -18.04 34.39
N ILE A 156 -8.40 -18.45 33.46
CA ILE A 156 -7.78 -17.58 32.46
C ILE A 156 -8.46 -17.84 31.13
N VAL A 157 -8.98 -16.81 30.51
CA VAL A 157 -9.33 -16.82 29.10
C VAL A 157 -8.11 -16.40 28.30
N SER A 158 -7.64 -17.29 27.44
CA SER A 158 -6.46 -17.06 26.60
C SER A 158 -6.74 -17.47 25.18
N VAL A 159 -6.36 -16.62 24.24
CA VAL A 159 -6.58 -16.82 22.82
C VAL A 159 -5.32 -16.49 22.04
N GLY A 160 -5.05 -17.22 20.98
CA GLY A 160 -3.90 -16.98 20.13
C GLY A 160 -4.17 -17.18 18.66
N PHE A 161 -3.47 -16.39 17.87
CA PHE A 161 -3.38 -16.54 16.42
C PHE A 161 -2.08 -17.25 16.07
N ARG A 162 -2.18 -18.35 15.35
CA ARG A 162 -1.03 -19.22 15.05
C ARG A 162 -1.12 -19.84 13.65
N LEU A 163 -0.01 -20.40 13.18
CA LEU A 163 0.02 -21.30 12.03
C LEU A 163 -0.65 -22.63 12.41
N THR A 164 -1.48 -23.18 11.54
CA THR A 164 -2.14 -24.48 11.78
C THR A 164 -1.13 -25.61 11.96
N ASN A 165 -1.47 -26.55 12.83
CA ASN A 165 -0.63 -27.73 13.16
C ASN A 165 0.73 -27.38 13.80
N THR A 166 0.85 -26.21 14.40
CA THR A 166 2.01 -25.81 15.21
C THR A 166 1.54 -25.32 16.56
N ASP A 167 2.45 -25.30 17.53
CA ASP A 167 2.21 -24.70 18.84
C ASP A 167 2.71 -23.25 18.90
N ASP A 168 3.27 -22.74 17.80
CA ASP A 168 3.82 -21.41 17.73
C ASP A 168 2.73 -20.35 17.63
N VAL A 169 2.47 -19.66 18.72
CA VAL A 169 1.55 -18.53 18.78
C VAL A 169 2.27 -17.24 18.40
N TYR A 170 1.84 -16.62 17.31
CA TYR A 170 2.42 -15.36 16.84
C TYR A 170 1.84 -14.14 17.52
N VAL A 171 0.53 -14.16 17.78
CA VAL A 171 -0.18 -13.08 18.45
C VAL A 171 -1.14 -13.69 19.45
N GLY A 172 -1.03 -13.34 20.71
CA GLY A 172 -1.86 -13.93 21.76
C GLY A 172 -2.15 -12.95 22.89
N VAL A 173 -3.18 -13.27 23.64
CA VAL A 173 -3.60 -12.54 24.82
C VAL A 173 -4.21 -13.51 25.82
N GLY A 174 -3.97 -13.26 27.10
CA GLY A 174 -4.62 -13.96 28.20
C GLY A 174 -5.04 -12.97 29.28
N GLN A 175 -6.21 -13.20 29.88
CA GLN A 175 -6.74 -12.37 30.94
C GLN A 175 -7.39 -13.24 32.03
N TRP A 176 -7.18 -12.86 33.27
CA TRP A 176 -7.88 -13.45 34.43
C TRP A 176 -9.33 -13.02 34.40
N VAL A 177 -10.21 -13.97 34.67
CA VAL A 177 -11.64 -13.74 34.72
C VAL A 177 -12.14 -14.02 36.13
N PHE A 178 -12.80 -13.04 36.71
CA PHE A 178 -13.40 -13.15 38.02
C PHE A 178 -14.90 -13.38 37.87
N ASN A 179 -15.44 -14.28 38.67
CA ASN A 179 -16.88 -14.53 38.79
C ASN A 179 -17.59 -14.89 37.47
N GLY A 180 -16.85 -15.40 36.47
CA GLY A 180 -17.44 -15.77 35.20
C GLY A 180 -17.98 -14.62 34.34
N GLU A 181 -17.52 -13.42 34.61
CA GLU A 181 -17.86 -12.27 33.79
C GLU A 181 -17.23 -12.38 32.41
N ALA A 182 -17.90 -11.84 31.41
CA ALA A 182 -17.32 -11.75 30.06
C ALA A 182 -16.19 -10.73 30.06
N VAL A 183 -15.11 -11.09 29.37
CA VAL A 183 -13.96 -10.21 29.14
C VAL A 183 -13.82 -9.92 27.67
N GLU A 184 -13.38 -8.72 27.37
CA GLU A 184 -12.94 -8.35 26.04
C GLU A 184 -11.42 -8.52 25.95
N LEU A 185 -10.99 -9.48 25.17
CA LEU A 185 -9.58 -9.74 24.90
C LEU A 185 -9.18 -8.95 23.67
N VAL A 186 -8.09 -8.21 23.77
CA VAL A 186 -7.53 -7.42 22.67
C VAL A 186 -6.08 -7.80 22.46
N ALA A 187 -5.72 -8.18 21.25
CA ALA A 187 -4.34 -8.49 20.90
C ALA A 187 -3.94 -7.87 19.57
N GLN A 188 -2.66 -7.54 19.45
CA GLN A 188 -2.06 -7.10 18.22
C GLN A 188 -0.62 -7.58 18.10
N GLY A 189 -0.19 -7.80 16.87
CA GLY A 189 1.19 -8.18 16.59
C GLY A 189 1.50 -8.13 15.11
N ILE A 190 2.76 -8.36 14.78
CA ILE A 190 3.22 -8.46 13.40
C ILE A 190 3.68 -9.89 13.17
N ILE A 191 3.19 -10.49 12.09
CA ILE A 191 3.60 -11.83 11.66
C ILE A 191 4.33 -11.75 10.33
N SER A 192 5.21 -12.72 10.09
CA SER A 192 5.79 -12.98 8.77
C SER A 192 5.04 -14.13 8.12
N VAL A 193 4.58 -13.93 6.90
CA VAL A 193 3.96 -14.96 6.06
C VAL A 193 4.94 -15.31 4.95
N PRO A 194 5.71 -16.40 5.10
CA PRO A 194 6.70 -16.81 4.11
C PRO A 194 6.08 -17.55 2.92
N ASN A 195 4.90 -18.14 3.11
CA ASN A 195 4.21 -18.93 2.10
C ASN A 195 2.71 -18.60 2.09
N PRO A 196 2.13 -18.17 0.95
CA PRO A 196 0.72 -17.82 0.88
C PRO A 196 -0.23 -19.02 1.05
N ASN A 197 0.27 -20.26 0.91
CA ASN A 197 -0.54 -21.46 1.12
C ASN A 197 -0.64 -21.88 2.59
N ASP A 198 0.13 -21.24 3.46
CA ASP A 198 0.05 -21.49 4.89
C ASP A 198 -1.30 -21.05 5.44
N LYS A 199 -1.89 -21.91 6.26
CA LYS A 199 -3.17 -21.64 6.91
C LYS A 199 -2.93 -21.21 8.35
N TYR A 200 -3.63 -20.19 8.76
CA TYR A 200 -3.58 -19.64 10.11
C TYR A 200 -4.93 -19.77 10.78
N GLU A 201 -4.91 -19.86 12.08
CA GLU A 201 -6.10 -20.07 12.91
C GLU A 201 -6.08 -19.20 14.16
N LEU A 202 -7.26 -18.83 14.61
CA LEU A 202 -7.46 -18.26 15.93
C LEU A 202 -7.94 -19.37 16.85
N VAL A 203 -7.29 -19.58 17.99
CA VAL A 203 -7.48 -20.76 18.83
C VAL A 203 -7.70 -20.40 20.30
N ASN A 204 -8.55 -21.18 20.98
CA ASN A 204 -8.67 -21.11 22.42
C ASN A 204 -7.45 -21.77 23.08
N LEU A 205 -6.62 -20.98 23.72
CA LEU A 205 -5.43 -21.42 24.47
C LEU A 205 -5.73 -21.62 25.97
N SER A 206 -6.96 -21.35 26.41
CA SER A 206 -7.38 -21.62 27.79
C SER A 206 -7.37 -23.10 28.08
N LYS A 207 -7.20 -23.48 29.33
CA LYS A 207 -7.32 -24.89 29.76
C LYS A 207 -8.76 -25.40 29.68
N GLU A 208 -9.71 -24.51 29.75
CA GLU A 208 -11.14 -24.80 29.78
C GLU A 208 -11.86 -24.33 28.52
N THR A 209 -13.08 -24.81 28.34
CA THR A 209 -13.99 -24.31 27.32
C THR A 209 -14.33 -22.86 27.59
N ILE A 210 -14.25 -22.01 26.56
CA ILE A 210 -14.73 -20.65 26.60
C ILE A 210 -16.03 -20.51 25.81
N TYR A 211 -16.82 -19.53 26.16
CA TYR A 211 -18.03 -19.15 25.46
C TYR A 211 -17.84 -17.77 24.86
N LEU A 212 -18.04 -17.68 23.54
CA LEU A 212 -18.05 -16.38 22.87
C LEU A 212 -19.47 -15.84 23.00
N ASN A 213 -19.60 -14.77 23.74
CA ASN A 213 -20.87 -14.07 23.88
C ASN A 213 -20.62 -12.57 24.16
N THR A 214 -21.52 -11.76 23.74
CA THR A 214 -21.58 -10.37 24.21
C THR A 214 -22.25 -10.36 25.58
N PRO A 215 -21.77 -9.54 26.53
CA PRO A 215 -22.48 -9.31 27.79
C PRO A 215 -23.94 -8.99 27.47
N ASP A 216 -24.84 -9.63 28.18
CA ASP A 216 -26.28 -9.53 27.95
C ASP A 216 -26.77 -8.08 28.03
N ILE A 217 -26.90 -7.42 26.90
CA ILE A 217 -27.50 -6.08 26.80
C ILE A 217 -29.05 -6.16 26.80
N LYS A 218 -29.62 -7.31 27.23
CA LYS A 218 -31.08 -7.50 27.30
C LYS A 218 -31.81 -6.43 28.10
N ASN A 219 -31.11 -5.69 28.95
CA ASN A 219 -31.70 -4.65 29.78
C ASN A 219 -31.62 -3.22 29.23
N ILE A 220 -30.95 -3.02 28.07
CA ILE A 220 -30.96 -1.71 27.41
C ILE A 220 -31.98 -1.76 26.27
N ALA A 221 -33.24 -1.61 26.64
CA ALA A 221 -34.43 -1.72 25.76
C ALA A 221 -34.49 -0.78 24.56
N SER A 222 -33.44 -0.04 24.27
CA SER A 222 -33.41 0.93 23.16
C SER A 222 -32.31 0.69 22.12
N ILE A 223 -31.46 -0.34 22.26
CA ILE A 223 -30.37 -0.59 21.31
C ILE A 223 -30.54 -1.97 20.65
N SER A 224 -31.71 -2.20 20.03
CA SER A 224 -31.98 -3.44 19.31
C SER A 224 -31.32 -3.55 17.93
N TYR A 225 -30.45 -2.63 17.55
CA TYR A 225 -29.85 -2.59 16.20
C TYR A 225 -28.33 -2.80 16.16
N PHE A 226 -27.66 -2.95 17.27
CA PHE A 226 -26.22 -3.24 17.28
C PHE A 226 -25.98 -4.67 17.76
N SER A 227 -25.86 -5.58 16.80
CA SER A 227 -25.24 -6.86 17.12
C SER A 227 -23.75 -6.61 17.31
N ASN A 228 -23.29 -6.58 18.57
CA ASN A 228 -21.86 -6.51 18.84
C ASN A 228 -21.19 -7.76 18.29
N PRO A 229 -20.11 -7.62 17.50
CA PRO A 229 -19.38 -8.77 17.03
C PRO A 229 -18.73 -9.49 18.21
N LEU A 230 -18.77 -10.83 18.16
CA LEU A 230 -18.10 -11.69 19.14
C LEU A 230 -16.59 -11.71 18.93
N VAL A 231 -16.20 -11.66 17.67
CA VAL A 231 -14.82 -11.64 17.23
C VAL A 231 -14.69 -10.59 16.13
N THR A 232 -13.73 -9.70 16.26
CA THR A 232 -13.28 -8.85 15.16
C THR A 232 -11.82 -9.09 14.88
N MET A 233 -11.45 -9.05 13.61
CA MET A 233 -10.05 -9.15 13.19
C MET A 233 -9.77 -8.16 12.08
N VAL A 234 -8.72 -7.37 12.27
CA VAL A 234 -8.18 -6.47 11.25
C VAL A 234 -6.80 -6.98 10.85
N ILE A 235 -6.61 -7.11 9.56
CA ILE A 235 -5.37 -7.57 8.96
C ILE A 235 -4.86 -6.48 8.02
N GLU A 236 -3.67 -5.98 8.26
CA GLU A 236 -3.01 -4.96 7.44
C GLU A 236 -1.73 -5.53 6.81
N TYR A 237 -1.60 -5.42 5.51
CA TYR A 237 -0.36 -5.78 4.82
C TYR A 237 0.66 -4.64 4.94
N LEU A 238 1.81 -4.93 5.52
CA LEU A 238 2.89 -3.96 5.75
C LEU A 238 3.94 -3.94 4.63
N GLY A 239 3.89 -4.92 3.72
CA GLY A 239 4.85 -5.03 2.64
C GLY A 239 5.80 -6.22 2.78
N ARG A 240 6.67 -6.38 1.79
CA ARG A 240 7.80 -7.31 1.86
C ARG A 240 8.99 -6.58 2.48
N GLN A 241 9.84 -7.31 3.19
CA GLN A 241 11.16 -6.79 3.55
C GLN A 241 11.89 -6.50 2.24
N GLY A 242 12.42 -5.30 2.10
CA GLY A 242 13.05 -4.86 0.85
C GLY A 242 14.15 -5.83 0.41
N LEU A 243 14.09 -6.15 -0.88
CA LEU A 243 15.22 -6.67 -1.61
C LEU A 243 16.28 -5.58 -1.75
#